data_d0b7b415056d7609d579dbc3c1826fb4
#
_entry.id   d0b7b415056d7609d579dbc3c1826fb4
#
_cell.length_a   1.000
_cell.length_b   1.000
_cell.length_c   1.000
_cell.angle_alpha   90.00
_cell.angle_beta   90.00
_cell.angle_gamma   90.00
#
_symmetry.space_group_name_H-M   'P 1'
#
loop_
_entity.id
_entity.type
_entity.pdbx_description
1 polymer ?
#
loop_
_entity_poly.entity_id
_entity_poly.type
_entity_poly.pdbx_seq_one_letter_code
_entity_poly.pdbx_strand_id
1 'polypeptide(L)'
;MTHRGEQIGRRILAGLLLAATLLAGCLPESEHPVAAADPARNDPRLWGSWLSTAEDGYMIAHVFATEAGTLQIALAEHGVEGLGEVETYDVHVTNLPAGDYLNVVVTGSEPGYLIAGYRFDGTDALSVWFPRNTALEQAVASGKLAGTTKVEGGATDVRITATPEQWQAFLAKPPADLFDEPVSFERIGPAYVEQQ
;
A
#
# COMPACT_ATOMS: atom_id res chain seq x y z
N MET A 1 16.12 -26.83 33.35
CA MET A 1 14.89 -26.87 32.56
C MET A 1 14.27 -25.49 32.59
N THR A 2 14.77 -24.51 31.82
CA THR A 2 14.18 -23.16 31.73
C THR A 2 14.85 -22.42 30.56
N HIS A 3 14.53 -22.80 29.30
CA HIS A 3 14.97 -22.03 28.12
C HIS A 3 13.92 -22.01 26.97
N ARG A 4 12.65 -22.34 27.25
CA ARG A 4 11.61 -22.44 26.22
C ARG A 4 10.62 -21.25 26.22
N GLY A 5 10.71 -20.37 27.23
CA GLY A 5 9.76 -19.24 27.38
C GLY A 5 10.14 -17.92 26.71
N GLU A 6 11.45 -17.71 26.47
CA GLU A 6 11.91 -16.39 25.94
C GLU A 6 11.88 -16.27 24.41
N GLN A 7 11.80 -17.38 23.70
CA GLN A 7 11.76 -17.33 22.23
C GLN A 7 10.35 -17.11 21.67
N ILE A 8 9.30 -17.35 22.46
CA ILE A 8 7.91 -17.14 22.05
C ILE A 8 7.58 -15.63 22.07
N GLY A 9 8.13 -14.87 23.01
CA GLY A 9 7.86 -13.43 23.15
C GLY A 9 8.43 -12.54 22.03
N ARG A 10 9.47 -13.00 21.31
CA ARG A 10 10.10 -12.20 20.22
C ARG A 10 9.46 -12.40 18.85
N ARG A 11 8.65 -13.44 18.66
CA ARG A 11 7.97 -13.74 17.39
C ARG A 11 6.57 -13.15 17.30
N ILE A 12 5.96 -12.84 18.45
CA ILE A 12 4.63 -12.21 18.54
C ILE A 12 4.65 -10.74 18.10
N LEU A 13 5.84 -10.08 18.11
CA LEU A 13 5.97 -8.68 17.73
C LEU A 13 6.02 -8.42 16.21
N ALA A 14 6.23 -9.45 15.39
CA ALA A 14 6.44 -9.24 13.95
C ALA A 14 5.14 -9.19 13.14
N GLY A 15 4.08 -9.86 13.56
CA GLY A 15 2.79 -9.86 12.85
C GLY A 15 1.92 -8.63 13.14
N LEU A 16 2.01 -8.08 14.35
CA LEU A 16 1.35 -6.80 14.71
C LEU A 16 1.97 -5.57 14.00
N LEU A 17 3.17 -5.74 13.40
CA LEU A 17 3.88 -4.64 12.75
C LEU A 17 3.35 -4.31 11.35
N LEU A 18 2.65 -5.19 10.65
CA LEU A 18 2.20 -4.88 9.29
C LEU A 18 0.96 -3.99 9.29
N ALA A 19 0.00 -4.23 10.18
CA ALA A 19 -1.18 -3.39 10.34
C ALA A 19 -0.87 -2.09 11.09
N ALA A 20 -0.05 -2.18 12.16
CA ALA A 20 0.40 -1.01 12.90
C ALA A 20 1.32 -0.09 12.07
N THR A 21 1.98 -0.60 11.02
CA THR A 21 2.83 0.20 10.13
C THR A 21 2.02 1.02 9.12
N LEU A 22 0.84 0.59 8.73
CA LEU A 22 -0.08 1.40 7.92
C LEU A 22 -0.66 2.59 8.72
N LEU A 23 -0.82 2.42 10.04
CA LEU A 23 -1.42 3.42 10.95
C LEU A 23 -0.41 4.30 11.69
N ALA A 24 0.87 3.93 11.73
CA ALA A 24 1.87 4.57 12.61
C ALA A 24 2.91 5.44 11.89
N GLY A 25 2.62 6.01 10.72
CA GLY A 25 3.54 6.93 10.04
C GLY A 25 4.83 6.29 9.54
N CYS A 26 4.87 4.98 9.34
CA CYS A 26 6.05 4.27 8.83
C CYS A 26 6.07 4.11 7.31
N LEU A 27 4.94 4.35 6.61
CA LEU A 27 4.91 4.36 5.15
C LEU A 27 5.18 5.77 4.63
N PRO A 28 6.01 5.91 3.60
CA PRO A 28 6.30 7.21 3.00
C PRO A 28 5.04 7.77 2.33
N GLU A 29 4.71 9.00 2.65
CA GLU A 29 3.57 9.71 2.08
C GLU A 29 3.99 10.65 0.95
N SER A 30 3.08 10.90 0.03
CA SER A 30 3.25 11.85 -1.06
C SER A 30 2.18 12.94 -1.03
N GLU A 31 2.57 14.21 -1.25
CA GLU A 31 1.60 15.32 -1.39
C GLU A 31 0.79 15.20 -2.67
N HIS A 32 1.35 14.56 -3.69
CA HIS A 32 0.73 14.40 -5.00
C HIS A 32 0.65 12.94 -5.40
N PRO A 33 -0.39 12.54 -6.13
CA PRO A 33 -0.47 11.21 -6.73
C PRO A 33 0.54 11.07 -7.88
N VAL A 34 0.79 9.84 -8.32
CA VAL A 34 1.60 9.58 -9.52
C VAL A 34 0.96 10.17 -10.79
N ALA A 35 -0.37 10.21 -10.85
CA ALA A 35 -1.14 10.93 -11.85
C ALA A 35 -2.49 11.35 -11.27
N ALA A 36 -3.15 12.31 -11.91
CA ALA A 36 -4.51 12.69 -11.55
C ALA A 36 -5.45 11.48 -11.70
N ALA A 37 -6.49 11.43 -10.85
CA ALA A 37 -7.53 10.41 -10.93
C ALA A 37 -8.22 10.46 -12.29
N ASP A 38 -8.36 9.30 -12.92
CA ASP A 38 -9.09 9.11 -14.17
C ASP A 38 -9.92 7.83 -14.06
N PRO A 39 -11.24 7.93 -13.86
CA PRO A 39 -12.11 6.76 -13.74
C PRO A 39 -12.04 5.80 -14.93
N ALA A 40 -11.70 6.29 -16.13
CA ALA A 40 -11.54 5.45 -17.31
C ALA A 40 -10.31 4.53 -17.23
N ARG A 41 -9.41 4.77 -16.28
CA ARG A 41 -8.20 3.96 -16.03
C ARG A 41 -8.38 2.95 -14.90
N ASN A 42 -9.54 2.90 -14.26
CA ASN A 42 -9.80 1.90 -13.24
C ASN A 42 -9.66 0.50 -13.84
N ASP A 43 -8.92 -0.35 -13.14
CA ASP A 43 -8.73 -1.73 -13.55
C ASP A 43 -9.83 -2.61 -12.97
N PRO A 44 -10.80 -3.09 -13.78
CA PRO A 44 -11.91 -3.90 -13.27
C PRO A 44 -11.44 -5.25 -12.70
N ARG A 45 -10.22 -5.68 -12.98
CA ARG A 45 -9.64 -6.88 -12.39
C ARG A 45 -9.37 -6.73 -10.90
N LEU A 46 -9.23 -5.49 -10.39
CA LEU A 46 -9.12 -5.23 -8.95
C LEU A 46 -10.41 -5.50 -8.19
N TRP A 47 -11.57 -5.38 -8.82
CA TRP A 47 -12.87 -5.50 -8.14
C TRP A 47 -13.08 -6.88 -7.54
N GLY A 48 -13.67 -6.89 -6.36
CA GLY A 48 -13.98 -8.10 -5.62
C GLY A 48 -13.30 -8.20 -4.28
N SER A 49 -13.26 -9.41 -3.74
CA SER A 49 -12.68 -9.67 -2.42
C SER A 49 -11.39 -10.45 -2.56
N TRP A 50 -10.39 -10.00 -1.82
CA TRP A 50 -9.03 -10.50 -1.84
C TRP A 50 -8.59 -10.86 -0.43
N LEU A 51 -7.91 -11.98 -0.27
CA LEU A 51 -7.39 -12.48 0.99
C LEU A 51 -5.87 -12.51 0.95
N SER A 52 -5.24 -11.89 1.93
CA SER A 52 -3.82 -12.10 2.25
C SER A 52 -3.71 -12.82 3.58
N THR A 53 -2.89 -13.86 3.64
CA THR A 53 -2.65 -14.64 4.85
C THR A 53 -1.23 -14.40 5.36
N ALA A 54 -1.10 -14.24 6.67
CA ALA A 54 0.15 -14.16 7.39
C ALA A 54 0.22 -15.24 8.48
N GLU A 55 1.37 -15.40 9.12
CA GLU A 55 1.56 -16.42 10.18
C GLU A 55 0.59 -16.22 11.35
N ASP A 56 0.25 -14.97 11.68
CA ASP A 56 -0.54 -14.61 12.86
C ASP A 56 -1.95 -14.06 12.52
N GLY A 57 -2.42 -14.23 11.27
CA GLY A 57 -3.72 -13.72 10.88
C GLY A 57 -3.93 -13.63 9.38
N TYR A 58 -4.94 -12.86 9.01
CA TYR A 58 -5.25 -12.59 7.60
C TYR A 58 -5.84 -11.19 7.43
N MET A 59 -5.73 -10.67 6.22
CA MET A 59 -6.35 -9.42 5.80
C MET A 59 -7.31 -9.70 4.64
N ILE A 60 -8.49 -9.12 4.69
CA ILE A 60 -9.43 -9.10 3.58
C ILE A 60 -9.49 -7.69 3.03
N ALA A 61 -9.22 -7.54 1.74
CA ALA A 61 -9.44 -6.32 1.00
C ALA A 61 -10.67 -6.48 0.10
N HIS A 62 -11.67 -5.63 0.27
CA HIS A 62 -12.81 -5.58 -0.62
C HIS A 62 -12.73 -4.34 -1.49
N VAL A 63 -12.57 -4.54 -2.81
CA VAL A 63 -12.40 -3.47 -3.79
C VAL A 63 -13.67 -3.30 -4.61
N PHE A 64 -14.19 -2.08 -4.65
CA PHE A 64 -15.43 -1.75 -5.38
C PHE A 64 -15.36 -0.36 -6.00
N ALA A 65 -16.15 -0.14 -7.05
CA ALA A 65 -16.31 1.18 -7.64
C ALA A 65 -17.38 1.96 -6.90
N THR A 66 -17.16 3.26 -6.72
CA THR A 66 -18.17 4.18 -6.21
C THR A 66 -19.09 4.64 -7.35
N GLU A 67 -20.23 5.26 -7.01
CA GLU A 67 -21.11 5.91 -8.00
C GLU A 67 -20.39 7.02 -8.80
N ALA A 68 -19.37 7.64 -8.21
CA ALA A 68 -18.53 8.65 -8.89
C ALA A 68 -17.48 8.03 -9.83
N GLY A 69 -17.40 6.67 -9.90
CA GLY A 69 -16.44 5.96 -10.72
C GLY A 69 -15.02 5.92 -10.15
N THR A 70 -14.81 6.32 -8.89
CA THR A 70 -13.56 6.09 -8.16
C THR A 70 -13.57 4.68 -7.55
N LEU A 71 -12.40 4.16 -7.20
CA LEU A 71 -12.29 2.91 -6.45
C LEU A 71 -12.27 3.20 -4.95
N GLN A 72 -12.89 2.30 -4.19
CA GLN A 72 -12.68 2.22 -2.75
C GLN A 72 -12.17 0.83 -2.37
N ILE A 73 -11.30 0.80 -1.36
CA ILE A 73 -10.83 -0.42 -0.73
C ILE A 73 -11.29 -0.40 0.72
N ALA A 74 -12.11 -1.39 1.11
CA ALA A 74 -12.39 -1.67 2.51
C ALA A 74 -11.45 -2.77 2.98
N LEU A 75 -10.63 -2.49 4.00
CA LEU A 75 -9.69 -3.41 4.62
C LEU A 75 -10.24 -3.90 5.96
N ALA A 76 -10.19 -5.20 6.18
CA ALA A 76 -10.49 -5.83 7.45
C ALA A 76 -9.35 -6.77 7.81
N GLU A 77 -8.74 -6.57 8.98
CA GLU A 77 -7.71 -7.44 9.49
C GLU A 77 -8.25 -8.35 10.58
N HIS A 78 -7.79 -9.59 10.59
CA HIS A 78 -8.07 -10.55 11.64
C HIS A 78 -6.76 -11.10 12.19
N GLY A 79 -6.41 -10.69 13.36
CA GLY A 79 -5.24 -11.18 14.11
C GLY A 79 -5.63 -12.06 15.29
N VAL A 80 -4.66 -12.34 16.15
CA VAL A 80 -4.85 -13.16 17.38
C VAL A 80 -5.86 -12.57 18.35
N GLU A 81 -6.09 -11.25 18.32
CA GLU A 81 -7.08 -10.56 19.17
C GLU A 81 -8.49 -10.52 18.57
N GLY A 82 -8.66 -11.05 17.37
CA GLY A 82 -9.93 -11.08 16.63
C GLY A 82 -9.95 -10.12 15.44
N LEU A 83 -11.16 -9.75 15.00
CA LEU A 83 -11.38 -8.83 13.88
C LEU A 83 -11.09 -7.39 14.33
N GLY A 84 -10.18 -6.72 13.60
CA GLY A 84 -9.92 -5.29 13.75
C GLY A 84 -11.06 -4.42 13.19
N GLU A 85 -10.89 -3.10 13.29
CA GLU A 85 -11.79 -2.16 12.65
C GLU A 85 -11.69 -2.26 11.13
N VAL A 86 -12.81 -2.01 10.44
CA VAL A 86 -12.81 -1.93 8.97
C VAL A 86 -12.42 -0.52 8.56
N GLU A 87 -11.35 -0.41 7.84
CA GLU A 87 -10.87 0.86 7.29
C GLU A 87 -11.24 0.97 5.81
N THR A 88 -11.61 2.17 5.36
CA THR A 88 -11.99 2.41 3.97
C THR A 88 -11.15 3.53 3.38
N TYR A 89 -10.59 3.28 2.20
CA TYR A 89 -9.71 4.20 1.48
C TYR A 89 -10.24 4.47 0.08
N ASP A 90 -10.25 5.73 -0.32
CA ASP A 90 -10.40 6.11 -1.72
C ASP A 90 -9.10 5.84 -2.46
N VAL A 91 -9.22 5.26 -3.66
CA VAL A 91 -8.06 4.85 -4.45
C VAL A 91 -8.28 5.20 -5.92
N HIS A 92 -7.22 5.54 -6.63
CA HIS A 92 -7.24 5.56 -8.08
C HIS A 92 -6.00 4.89 -8.68
N VAL A 93 -6.17 4.39 -9.89
CA VAL A 93 -5.14 3.65 -10.62
C VAL A 93 -4.34 4.59 -11.52
N THR A 94 -3.04 4.37 -11.59
CA THR A 94 -2.16 4.96 -12.59
C THR A 94 -1.42 3.87 -13.34
N ASN A 95 -1.57 3.82 -14.66
CA ASN A 95 -0.85 2.88 -15.52
C ASN A 95 0.32 3.61 -16.18
N LEU A 96 1.53 3.13 -15.96
CA LEU A 96 2.75 3.60 -16.60
C LEU A 96 3.39 2.45 -17.42
N PRO A 97 4.24 2.75 -18.39
CA PRO A 97 4.97 1.70 -19.12
C PRO A 97 5.82 0.81 -18.21
N ALA A 98 6.23 1.31 -17.04
CA ALA A 98 7.06 0.62 -16.06
C ALA A 98 6.25 -0.22 -15.06
N GLY A 99 4.94 -0.05 -14.98
CA GLY A 99 4.07 -0.79 -14.04
C GLY A 99 2.78 -0.06 -13.73
N ASP A 100 1.93 -0.74 -12.98
CA ASP A 100 0.64 -0.24 -12.51
C ASP A 100 0.75 0.18 -11.04
N TYR A 101 0.11 1.30 -10.69
CA TYR A 101 0.20 1.90 -9.35
C TYR A 101 -1.17 2.23 -8.80
N LEU A 102 -1.33 2.01 -7.51
CA LEU A 102 -2.43 2.51 -6.69
C LEU A 102 -1.99 3.80 -6.01
N ASN A 103 -2.84 4.82 -6.07
CA ASN A 103 -2.70 6.04 -5.29
C ASN A 103 -3.81 6.00 -4.24
N VAL A 104 -3.46 5.65 -3.02
CA VAL A 104 -4.38 5.53 -1.89
C VAL A 104 -4.46 6.88 -1.20
N VAL A 105 -5.66 7.44 -1.11
CA VAL A 105 -5.88 8.76 -0.49
C VAL A 105 -5.75 8.64 1.02
N VAL A 106 -4.84 9.41 1.59
CA VAL A 106 -4.68 9.57 3.04
C VAL A 106 -5.38 10.85 3.47
N THR A 107 -6.25 10.73 4.45
CA THR A 107 -6.96 11.84 5.07
C THR A 107 -6.40 12.10 6.47
N GLY A 108 -6.50 13.33 6.96
CA GLY A 108 -6.01 13.67 8.30
C GLY A 108 -5.45 15.08 8.36
N SER A 109 -4.55 15.32 9.30
CA SER A 109 -3.91 16.63 9.49
C SER A 109 -2.98 17.02 8.34
N GLU A 110 -2.36 16.03 7.73
CA GLU A 110 -1.49 16.19 6.55
C GLU A 110 -1.98 15.26 5.43
N PRO A 111 -3.01 15.68 4.67
CA PRO A 111 -3.56 14.83 3.61
C PRO A 111 -2.54 14.59 2.50
N GLY A 112 -2.65 13.43 1.85
CA GLY A 112 -1.71 13.03 0.80
C GLY A 112 -2.09 11.69 0.17
N TYR A 113 -1.08 10.96 -0.26
CA TYR A 113 -1.24 9.69 -0.93
C TYR A 113 -0.19 8.68 -0.46
N LEU A 114 -0.60 7.45 -0.25
CA LEU A 114 0.31 6.31 -0.28
C LEU A 114 0.38 5.79 -1.71
N ILE A 115 1.59 5.54 -2.19
CA ILE A 115 1.81 5.00 -3.53
C ILE A 115 2.18 3.53 -3.38
N ALA A 116 1.45 2.65 -4.07
CA ALA A 116 1.78 1.22 -4.10
C ALA A 116 1.85 0.73 -5.54
N GLY A 117 2.83 -0.10 -5.86
CA GLY A 117 2.84 -0.84 -7.11
C GLY A 117 1.94 -2.08 -7.00
N TYR A 118 1.34 -2.52 -8.10
CA TYR A 118 0.61 -3.78 -8.11
C TYR A 118 0.77 -4.56 -9.42
N ARG A 119 0.55 -5.86 -9.36
CA ARG A 119 0.53 -6.74 -10.52
C ARG A 119 -0.38 -7.93 -10.27
N PHE A 120 -1.06 -8.36 -11.32
CA PHE A 120 -1.77 -9.63 -11.31
C PHE A 120 -0.84 -10.77 -11.73
N ASP A 121 -0.86 -11.83 -10.96
CA ASP A 121 -0.22 -13.09 -11.27
C ASP A 121 -1.31 -14.10 -11.68
N GLY A 122 -1.80 -13.96 -12.92
CA GLY A 122 -2.97 -14.67 -13.43
C GLY A 122 -4.29 -13.91 -13.15
N THR A 123 -5.38 -14.64 -12.97
CA THR A 123 -6.74 -14.08 -12.75
C THR A 123 -7.07 -13.86 -11.27
N ASP A 124 -6.52 -14.68 -10.41
CA ASP A 124 -6.96 -14.82 -9.02
C ASP A 124 -5.84 -14.55 -7.99
N ALA A 125 -4.69 -14.07 -8.45
CA ALA A 125 -3.60 -13.64 -7.58
C ALA A 125 -3.19 -12.20 -7.90
N LEU A 126 -2.97 -11.41 -6.84
CA LEU A 126 -2.59 -10.01 -6.88
C LEU A 126 -1.39 -9.79 -5.94
N SER A 127 -0.34 -9.19 -6.44
CA SER A 127 0.82 -8.75 -5.66
C SER A 127 0.81 -7.24 -5.53
N VAL A 128 1.04 -6.73 -4.32
CA VAL A 128 1.08 -5.29 -4.01
C VAL A 128 2.40 -4.96 -3.30
N TRP A 129 3.10 -3.91 -3.73
CA TRP A 129 4.37 -3.46 -3.16
C TRP A 129 4.28 -2.04 -2.65
N PHE A 130 4.85 -1.79 -1.47
CA PHE A 130 5.04 -0.44 -0.96
C PHE A 130 6.50 0.00 -1.15
N PRO A 131 6.76 1.28 -1.46
CA PRO A 131 8.12 1.79 -1.53
C PRO A 131 8.78 1.75 -0.15
N ARG A 132 10.06 1.39 -0.13
CA ARG A 132 10.88 1.44 1.09
C ARG A 132 11.17 2.86 1.50
N ASN A 133 10.97 3.17 2.77
CA ASN A 133 11.37 4.47 3.34
C ASN A 133 12.84 4.79 3.03
N THR A 134 13.75 3.83 3.23
CA THR A 134 15.18 4.03 2.99
C THR A 134 15.52 4.34 1.53
N ALA A 135 14.82 3.73 0.58
CA ALA A 135 15.03 3.99 -0.85
C ALA A 135 14.52 5.39 -1.24
N LEU A 136 13.36 5.79 -0.72
CA LEU A 136 12.84 7.14 -0.95
C LEU A 136 13.66 8.21 -0.23
N GLU A 137 14.14 7.96 1.00
CA GLU A 137 15.08 8.83 1.70
C GLU A 137 16.32 9.09 0.86
N GLN A 138 16.93 8.04 0.28
CA GLN A 138 18.07 8.16 -0.62
C GLN A 138 17.74 8.91 -1.91
N ALA A 139 16.55 8.71 -2.47
CA ALA A 139 16.08 9.43 -3.65
C ALA A 139 15.94 10.93 -3.38
N VAL A 140 15.39 11.29 -2.22
CA VAL A 140 15.27 12.68 -1.76
C VAL A 140 16.65 13.27 -1.49
N ALA A 141 17.50 12.60 -0.73
CA ALA A 141 18.84 13.07 -0.39
C ALA A 141 19.74 13.28 -1.62
N SER A 142 19.54 12.45 -2.67
CA SER A 142 20.27 12.58 -3.94
C SER A 142 19.65 13.56 -4.94
N GLY A 143 18.49 14.17 -4.60
CA GLY A 143 17.75 15.08 -5.49
C GLY A 143 17.08 14.41 -6.67
N LYS A 144 16.95 13.08 -6.68
CA LYS A 144 16.25 12.32 -7.72
C LYS A 144 14.74 12.46 -7.62
N LEU A 145 14.24 12.70 -6.41
CA LEU A 145 12.83 12.91 -6.11
C LEU A 145 12.70 14.09 -5.15
N ALA A 146 11.77 15.00 -5.38
CA ALA A 146 11.52 16.10 -4.47
C ALA A 146 10.80 15.58 -3.21
N GLY A 147 11.25 16.02 -2.04
CA GLY A 147 10.68 15.60 -0.76
C GLY A 147 11.43 16.15 0.42
N THR A 148 10.96 15.81 1.61
CA THR A 148 11.56 16.14 2.90
C THR A 148 11.68 14.87 3.75
N THR A 149 12.66 14.88 4.64
CA THR A 149 12.86 13.81 5.63
C THR A 149 12.89 14.41 7.02
N LYS A 150 12.21 13.78 7.98
CA LYS A 150 12.18 14.19 9.38
C LYS A 150 12.49 12.99 10.26
N VAL A 151 13.36 13.16 11.21
CA VAL A 151 13.68 12.09 12.18
C VAL A 151 12.95 12.37 13.48
N GLU A 152 12.03 11.48 13.86
CA GLU A 152 11.30 11.52 15.12
C GLU A 152 11.37 10.17 15.81
N GLY A 153 11.71 10.17 17.10
CA GLY A 153 11.72 8.93 17.90
C GLY A 153 12.68 7.83 17.40
N GLY A 154 13.65 8.18 16.51
CA GLY A 154 14.56 7.22 15.91
C GLY A 154 14.07 6.59 14.59
N ALA A 155 12.87 6.94 14.14
CA ALA A 155 12.35 6.60 12.80
C ALA A 155 12.51 7.81 11.87
N THR A 156 12.75 7.53 10.58
CA THR A 156 12.76 8.56 9.53
C THR A 156 11.39 8.58 8.87
N ASP A 157 10.73 9.71 8.94
CA ASP A 157 9.53 10.00 8.18
C ASP A 157 9.92 10.65 6.85
N VAL A 158 9.37 10.15 5.75
CA VAL A 158 9.66 10.62 4.39
C VAL A 158 8.37 11.14 3.76
N ARG A 159 8.36 12.43 3.47
CA ARG A 159 7.27 13.07 2.74
C ARG A 159 7.74 13.51 1.37
N ILE A 160 7.13 12.94 0.35
CA ILE A 160 7.45 13.25 -1.05
C ILE A 160 6.61 14.45 -1.50
N THR A 161 7.28 15.49 -2.00
CA THR A 161 6.64 16.70 -2.56
C THR A 161 6.75 16.75 -4.09
N ALA A 162 7.21 15.66 -4.69
CA ALA A 162 7.37 15.53 -6.14
C ALA A 162 6.03 15.68 -6.87
N THR A 163 6.03 16.43 -7.98
CA THR A 163 4.86 16.53 -8.85
C THR A 163 4.58 15.20 -9.55
N PRO A 164 3.37 15.02 -10.13
CA PRO A 164 3.06 13.82 -10.92
C PRO A 164 4.08 13.51 -12.01
N GLU A 165 4.59 14.53 -12.70
CA GLU A 165 5.59 14.37 -13.76
C GLU A 165 6.94 13.90 -13.21
N GLN A 166 7.34 14.40 -12.04
CA GLN A 166 8.57 13.96 -11.35
C GLN A 166 8.44 12.52 -10.88
N TRP A 167 7.27 12.15 -10.31
CA TRP A 167 6.97 10.77 -9.95
C TRP A 167 7.06 9.83 -11.16
N GLN A 168 6.41 10.18 -12.27
CA GLN A 168 6.42 9.37 -13.49
C GLN A 168 7.84 9.22 -14.05
N ALA A 169 8.63 10.29 -14.05
CA ALA A 169 10.03 10.25 -14.48
C ALA A 169 10.88 9.35 -13.59
N PHE A 170 10.68 9.38 -12.27
CA PHE A 170 11.36 8.52 -11.30
C PHE A 170 10.97 7.06 -11.47
N LEU A 171 9.67 6.78 -11.58
CA LEU A 171 9.14 5.42 -11.76
C LEU A 171 9.39 4.84 -13.15
N ALA A 172 9.76 5.65 -14.15
CA ALA A 172 10.19 5.12 -15.45
C ALA A 172 11.51 4.33 -15.36
N LYS A 173 12.35 4.61 -14.36
CA LYS A 173 13.61 3.89 -14.08
C LYS A 173 13.82 3.80 -12.56
N PRO A 174 13.00 3.04 -11.85
CA PRO A 174 13.06 2.97 -10.41
C PRO A 174 14.37 2.29 -9.97
N PRO A 175 14.91 2.66 -8.80
CA PRO A 175 15.95 1.88 -8.16
C PRO A 175 15.52 0.42 -7.98
N ALA A 176 16.44 -0.52 -8.09
CA ALA A 176 16.13 -1.95 -7.99
C ALA A 176 15.59 -2.36 -6.60
N ASP A 177 15.92 -1.56 -5.59
CA ASP A 177 15.53 -1.74 -4.18
C ASP A 177 14.42 -0.77 -3.74
N LEU A 178 13.71 -0.15 -4.70
CA LEU A 178 12.65 0.81 -4.37
C LEU A 178 11.52 0.19 -3.55
N PHE A 179 11.14 -1.03 -3.86
CA PHE A 179 9.98 -1.68 -3.25
C PHE A 179 10.39 -2.77 -2.27
N ASP A 180 9.56 -2.97 -1.25
CA ASP A 180 9.63 -4.13 -0.35
C ASP A 180 9.20 -5.43 -1.05
N GLU A 181 9.28 -6.55 -0.33
CA GLU A 181 8.66 -7.78 -0.78
C GLU A 181 7.15 -7.60 -0.94
N PRO A 182 6.53 -8.22 -1.95
CA PRO A 182 5.11 -8.04 -2.19
C PRO A 182 4.25 -8.66 -1.09
N VAL A 183 3.18 -7.97 -0.76
CA VAL A 183 2.04 -8.59 -0.09
C VAL A 183 1.21 -9.30 -1.16
N SER A 184 1.02 -10.61 -0.99
CA SER A 184 0.27 -11.43 -1.93
C SER A 184 -1.17 -11.60 -1.49
N PHE A 185 -2.08 -11.46 -2.43
CA PHE A 185 -3.51 -11.62 -2.22
C PHE A 185 -4.05 -12.68 -3.17
N GLU A 186 -4.98 -13.50 -2.68
CA GLU A 186 -5.76 -14.44 -3.47
C GLU A 186 -7.22 -13.98 -3.55
N ARG A 187 -7.85 -14.13 -4.68
CA ARG A 187 -9.25 -13.80 -4.87
C ARG A 187 -10.15 -14.82 -4.14
N ILE A 188 -11.01 -14.33 -3.25
CA ILE A 188 -11.94 -15.19 -2.47
C ILE A 188 -13.41 -15.02 -2.84
N GLY A 189 -13.71 -14.18 -3.82
CA GLY A 189 -15.07 -13.97 -4.29
C GLY A 189 -15.06 -13.44 -5.72
N PRO A 190 -16.19 -13.55 -6.44
CA PRO A 190 -16.29 -13.03 -7.80
C PRO A 190 -16.04 -11.53 -7.80
N ALA A 191 -15.46 -11.03 -8.90
CA ALA A 191 -15.48 -9.60 -9.17
C ALA A 191 -16.95 -9.14 -9.10
N TYR A 192 -17.21 -8.05 -8.35
CA TYR A 192 -18.55 -7.46 -8.33
C TYR A 192 -18.83 -6.90 -9.73
N VAL A 193 -19.58 -7.63 -10.53
CA VAL A 193 -20.09 -7.14 -11.80
C VAL A 193 -21.49 -6.61 -11.50
N GLU A 194 -21.62 -5.28 -11.48
CA GLU A 194 -22.93 -4.65 -11.43
C GLU A 194 -23.73 -5.18 -12.64
N GLN A 195 -24.78 -5.93 -12.39
CA GLN A 195 -25.70 -6.36 -13.47
C GLN A 195 -26.48 -5.10 -13.88
N GLN A 196 -26.10 -4.53 -15.02
CA GLN A 196 -26.87 -3.49 -15.71
C GLN A 196 -28.13 -4.08 -16.34
#